data_ea84746845ce9e42533080fb98d4b6ab
#
_entry.id   ea84746845ce9e42533080fb98d4b6ab
#
_cell.length_a   1.000
_cell.length_b   1.000
_cell.length_c   1.000
_cell.angle_alpha   90.00
_cell.angle_beta   90.00
_cell.angle_gamma   90.00
#
_symmetry.space_group_name_H-M   'P 1'
#
loop_
_entity.id
_entity.type
_entity.pdbx_description
1 polymer ?
#
loop_
_entity_poly.entity_id
_entity_poly.type
_entity_poly.pdbx_seq_one_letter_code
_entity_poly.pdbx_strand_id
1 'polypeptide(L)'
;MSLADHIFIDMCKDVIENGTSTEGEKVRPVWEDGTSAYTIKRFGVVNRYDLRKEFPALTLRKTALKSAMDEILWIWQKKSNNVNDLKSHIWDEWADEDGSIGKAYGYQMGVKHQYKEGMMDQVDRVIYDLKHNPYSRRIMTNIYVHQDLHEMNLYPCAYSVTFNVTKKPGHDKLTLNAILNQRSQDILAANNWNVVQYAALVYMMAQVCDMEPGELVHVIADAHIYDRHIPIIKEMIKDEVNHRKTEPLYKLIPLMRQMYNRFYEENMECCFVG
;
A
#
# COMPACT_ATOMS: atom_id res chain seq x y z
N MET A 1 -3.78 4.44 -22.22
CA MET A 1 -2.96 4.41 -20.98
C MET A 1 -3.75 4.99 -19.84
N SER A 2 -3.63 4.42 -18.65
CA SER A 2 -4.17 5.01 -17.43
C SER A 2 -3.26 6.15 -16.94
N LEU A 3 -3.75 7.00 -16.04
CA LEU A 3 -2.89 7.98 -15.36
C LEU A 3 -1.78 7.28 -14.57
N ALA A 4 -2.08 6.13 -13.98
CA ALA A 4 -1.09 5.33 -13.27
C ALA A 4 0.04 4.81 -14.16
N ASP A 5 -0.24 4.49 -15.44
CA ASP A 5 0.79 4.09 -16.40
C ASP A 5 1.77 5.24 -16.67
N HIS A 6 1.27 6.46 -16.86
CA HIS A 6 2.13 7.64 -17.07
C HIS A 6 3.05 7.88 -15.86
N ILE A 7 2.48 7.87 -14.65
CA ILE A 7 3.26 8.04 -13.40
C ILE A 7 4.33 6.95 -13.27
N PHE A 8 3.98 5.70 -13.59
CA PHE A 8 4.91 4.58 -13.53
C PHE A 8 6.04 4.72 -14.55
N ILE A 9 5.71 5.08 -15.81
CA ILE A 9 6.68 5.29 -16.89
C ILE A 9 7.66 6.41 -16.52
N ASP A 10 7.15 7.54 -16.06
CA ASP A 10 7.97 8.70 -15.68
C ASP A 10 8.92 8.35 -14.53
N MET A 11 8.42 7.64 -13.52
CA MET A 11 9.25 7.15 -12.41
C MET A 11 10.33 6.17 -12.91
N CYS A 12 9.99 5.22 -13.79
CA CYS A 12 10.96 4.27 -14.35
C CYS A 12 12.03 4.98 -15.16
N LYS A 13 11.66 5.95 -15.99
CA LYS A 13 12.60 6.77 -16.78
C LYS A 13 13.54 7.55 -15.85
N ASP A 14 13.00 8.23 -14.83
CA ASP A 14 13.82 8.99 -13.88
C ASP A 14 14.82 8.10 -13.13
N VAL A 15 14.39 6.91 -12.67
CA VAL A 15 15.30 5.97 -12.00
C VAL A 15 16.39 5.45 -12.92
N ILE A 16 16.05 5.10 -14.17
CA ILE A 16 17.03 4.58 -15.15
C ILE A 16 18.02 5.65 -15.60
N GLU A 17 17.56 6.88 -15.81
CA GLU A 17 18.36 7.97 -16.38
C GLU A 17 19.17 8.73 -15.32
N ASN A 18 18.60 8.92 -14.13
CA ASN A 18 19.13 9.78 -13.08
C ASN A 18 19.43 9.05 -11.76
N GLY A 19 19.20 7.74 -11.71
CA GLY A 19 19.43 6.93 -10.51
C GLY A 19 20.91 6.62 -10.29
N THR A 20 21.23 6.18 -9.06
CA THR A 20 22.57 5.75 -8.66
C THR A 20 22.63 4.23 -8.64
N SER A 21 23.63 3.63 -9.28
CA SER A 21 23.88 2.18 -9.24
C SER A 21 24.51 1.78 -7.90
N THR A 22 24.12 0.60 -7.41
CA THR A 22 24.76 -0.07 -6.27
C THR A 22 25.79 -1.12 -6.72
N GLU A 23 26.16 -1.14 -7.99
CA GLU A 23 27.20 -2.05 -8.50
C GLU A 23 28.53 -1.85 -7.77
N GLY A 24 29.09 -2.97 -7.28
CA GLY A 24 30.31 -2.93 -6.47
C GLY A 24 30.10 -2.64 -4.97
N GLU A 25 28.89 -2.28 -4.55
CA GLU A 25 28.57 -2.15 -3.13
C GLU A 25 28.30 -3.52 -2.49
N LYS A 26 28.48 -3.61 -1.17
CA LYS A 26 28.04 -4.79 -0.40
C LYS A 26 26.52 -4.74 -0.25
N VAL A 27 25.79 -5.45 -1.11
CA VAL A 27 24.33 -5.57 -1.06
C VAL A 27 23.91 -6.87 -0.36
N ARG A 28 22.76 -6.84 0.31
CA ARG A 28 22.19 -8.03 0.98
C ARG A 28 21.50 -8.99 0.00
N PRO A 29 20.69 -8.50 -0.96
CA PRO A 29 19.97 -9.39 -1.86
C PRO A 29 20.91 -10.12 -2.81
N VAL A 30 20.57 -11.39 -3.10
CA VAL A 30 21.25 -12.23 -4.10
C VAL A 30 20.23 -12.84 -5.01
N TRP A 31 20.61 -13.08 -6.28
CA TRP A 31 19.82 -13.85 -7.22
C TRP A 31 19.87 -15.35 -6.89
N GLU A 32 18.98 -16.16 -7.45
CA GLU A 32 18.96 -17.61 -7.26
C GLU A 32 20.29 -18.30 -7.59
N ASP A 33 21.07 -17.73 -8.50
CA ASP A 33 22.41 -18.22 -8.86
C ASP A 33 23.53 -17.78 -7.89
N GLY A 34 23.16 -17.11 -6.79
CA GLY A 34 24.09 -16.64 -5.76
C GLY A 34 24.82 -15.35 -6.11
N THR A 35 24.59 -14.75 -7.27
CA THR A 35 25.19 -13.45 -7.63
C THR A 35 24.50 -12.30 -6.90
N SER A 36 25.25 -11.24 -6.60
CA SER A 36 24.68 -10.02 -5.96
C SER A 36 23.60 -9.39 -6.82
N ALA A 37 22.45 -9.10 -6.22
CA ALA A 37 21.34 -8.41 -6.90
C ALA A 37 21.52 -6.90 -6.73
N TYR A 38 22.19 -6.28 -7.70
CA TYR A 38 22.41 -4.84 -7.71
C TYR A 38 21.17 -4.08 -8.18
N THR A 39 21.10 -2.80 -7.82
CA THR A 39 19.98 -1.93 -8.21
C THR A 39 20.45 -0.61 -8.79
N ILE A 40 19.59 0.02 -9.57
CA ILE A 40 19.63 1.47 -9.81
C ILE A 40 18.50 2.07 -8.96
N LYS A 41 18.80 3.12 -8.20
CA LYS A 41 17.86 3.71 -7.22
C LYS A 41 17.81 5.23 -7.27
N ARG A 42 16.62 5.76 -6.93
CA ARG A 42 16.38 7.20 -6.69
C ARG A 42 15.91 7.40 -5.26
N PHE A 43 16.42 8.43 -4.62
CA PHE A 43 16.00 8.83 -3.29
C PHE A 43 14.87 9.87 -3.36
N GLY A 44 13.82 9.67 -2.57
CA GLY A 44 12.78 10.68 -2.35
C GLY A 44 11.79 10.84 -3.51
N VAL A 45 11.33 9.74 -4.12
CA VAL A 45 10.31 9.76 -5.17
C VAL A 45 8.92 10.01 -4.56
N VAL A 46 8.13 10.89 -5.19
CA VAL A 46 6.77 11.20 -4.76
C VAL A 46 5.81 11.07 -5.95
N ASN A 47 4.91 10.11 -5.87
CA ASN A 47 3.86 9.88 -6.86
C ASN A 47 2.50 10.31 -6.30
N ARG A 48 1.63 10.88 -7.15
CA ARG A 48 0.31 11.37 -6.76
C ARG A 48 -0.77 10.76 -7.64
N TYR A 49 -1.78 10.15 -7.00
CA TYR A 49 -2.90 9.49 -7.66
C TYR A 49 -4.21 10.15 -7.24
N ASP A 50 -4.88 10.83 -8.16
CA ASP A 50 -6.21 11.41 -7.92
C ASP A 50 -7.27 10.31 -8.06
N LEU A 51 -7.69 9.75 -6.92
CA LEU A 51 -8.64 8.64 -6.84
C LEU A 51 -10.07 9.03 -7.27
N ARG A 52 -10.35 10.32 -7.42
CA ARG A 52 -11.63 10.81 -7.96
C ARG A 52 -11.71 10.66 -9.48
N LYS A 53 -10.55 10.58 -10.15
CA LYS A 53 -10.46 10.46 -11.62
C LYS A 53 -10.43 9.02 -12.07
N GLU A 54 -9.56 8.21 -11.44
CA GLU A 54 -9.46 6.79 -11.76
C GLU A 54 -8.86 5.99 -10.60
N PHE A 55 -9.12 4.68 -10.60
CA PHE A 55 -8.41 3.74 -9.75
C PHE A 55 -7.02 3.46 -10.34
N PRO A 56 -5.91 3.60 -9.56
CA PRO A 56 -4.56 3.63 -10.11
C PRO A 56 -4.00 2.22 -10.40
N ALA A 57 -4.68 1.45 -11.23
CA ALA A 57 -4.19 0.17 -11.71
C ALA A 57 -3.42 0.35 -13.02
N LEU A 58 -2.24 -0.26 -13.12
CA LEU A 58 -1.47 -0.29 -14.36
C LEU A 58 -2.19 -1.11 -15.43
N THR A 59 -2.08 -0.65 -16.69
CA THR A 59 -2.53 -1.38 -17.88
C THR A 59 -1.37 -2.05 -18.62
N LEU A 60 -0.14 -1.63 -18.34
CA LEU A 60 1.09 -2.15 -18.94
C LEU A 60 1.37 -3.61 -18.54
N ARG A 61 0.88 -4.03 -17.39
CA ARG A 61 1.00 -5.41 -16.91
C ARG A 61 -0.24 -5.82 -16.11
N LYS A 62 -0.49 -7.14 -16.07
CA LYS A 62 -1.57 -7.69 -15.25
C LYS A 62 -1.23 -7.51 -13.77
N THR A 63 -2.16 -6.93 -13.01
CA THR A 63 -2.13 -6.89 -11.54
C THR A 63 -3.05 -7.95 -10.98
N ALA A 64 -2.56 -8.74 -10.03
CA ALA A 64 -3.38 -9.71 -9.30
C ALA A 64 -4.21 -9.00 -8.22
N LEU A 65 -5.17 -8.15 -8.63
CA LEU A 65 -5.96 -7.30 -7.75
C LEU A 65 -6.61 -8.07 -6.59
N LYS A 66 -7.15 -9.27 -6.86
CA LYS A 66 -7.80 -10.06 -5.83
C LYS A 66 -6.85 -10.44 -4.70
N SER A 67 -5.61 -10.83 -5.02
CA SER A 67 -4.61 -11.15 -4.01
C SER A 67 -4.10 -9.90 -3.30
N ALA A 68 -3.92 -8.79 -4.02
CA ALA A 68 -3.56 -7.51 -3.42
C ALA A 68 -4.62 -7.03 -2.40
N MET A 69 -5.91 -7.22 -2.74
CA MET A 69 -7.01 -6.89 -1.83
C MET A 69 -7.06 -7.82 -0.61
N ASP A 70 -6.85 -9.12 -0.81
CA ASP A 70 -6.85 -10.08 0.29
C ASP A 70 -5.73 -9.77 1.30
N GLU A 71 -4.55 -9.36 0.81
CA GLU A 71 -3.42 -8.95 1.65
C GLU A 71 -3.69 -7.66 2.43
N ILE A 72 -4.25 -6.60 1.79
CA ILE A 72 -4.53 -5.37 2.53
C ILE A 72 -5.59 -5.60 3.63
N LEU A 73 -6.57 -6.48 3.40
CA LEU A 73 -7.53 -6.88 4.41
C LEU A 73 -6.89 -7.75 5.49
N TRP A 74 -5.94 -8.61 5.15
CA TRP A 74 -5.17 -9.39 6.11
C TRP A 74 -4.40 -8.49 7.08
N ILE A 75 -3.79 -7.40 6.58
CA ILE A 75 -3.04 -6.44 7.39
C ILE A 75 -3.98 -5.54 8.21
N TRP A 76 -4.99 -4.94 7.59
CA TRP A 76 -5.77 -3.86 8.18
C TRP A 76 -7.05 -4.30 8.88
N GLN A 77 -7.70 -5.36 8.41
CA GLN A 77 -8.95 -5.87 8.97
C GLN A 77 -8.72 -7.05 9.91
N LYS A 78 -8.10 -8.12 9.41
CA LYS A 78 -7.79 -9.27 10.24
C LYS A 78 -6.71 -8.97 11.28
N LYS A 79 -5.84 -8.00 10.98
CA LYS A 79 -4.71 -7.60 11.84
C LYS A 79 -3.84 -8.81 12.17
N SER A 80 -3.69 -9.71 11.19
CA SER A 80 -2.97 -10.98 11.33
C SER A 80 -1.52 -10.85 10.85
N ASN A 81 -0.66 -11.66 11.44
CA ASN A 81 0.72 -11.90 11.01
C ASN A 81 0.95 -13.38 10.63
N ASN A 82 -0.12 -14.18 10.49
CA ASN A 82 -0.02 -15.58 10.11
C ASN A 82 -0.44 -15.75 8.64
N VAL A 83 0.44 -16.34 7.82
CA VAL A 83 0.22 -16.55 6.38
C VAL A 83 -0.92 -17.53 6.09
N ASN A 84 -1.30 -18.39 7.05
CA ASN A 84 -2.43 -19.30 6.91
C ASN A 84 -3.78 -18.56 6.84
N ASP A 85 -3.83 -17.30 7.27
CA ASP A 85 -5.00 -16.42 7.13
C ASP A 85 -5.09 -15.73 5.76
N LEU A 86 -4.05 -15.87 4.92
CA LEU A 86 -3.94 -15.30 3.60
C LEU A 86 -4.17 -16.38 2.53
N LYS A 87 -4.86 -16.04 1.45
CA LYS A 87 -5.13 -16.99 0.35
C LYS A 87 -4.00 -17.11 -0.67
N SER A 88 -3.10 -16.14 -0.70
CA SER A 88 -1.94 -16.13 -1.59
C SER A 88 -0.69 -16.58 -0.85
N HIS A 89 0.26 -17.13 -1.59
CA HIS A 89 1.53 -17.66 -1.06
C HIS A 89 2.69 -16.65 -1.13
N ILE A 90 2.38 -15.35 -1.32
CA ILE A 90 3.41 -14.33 -1.52
C ILE A 90 4.25 -14.01 -0.28
N TRP A 91 3.80 -14.46 0.89
CA TRP A 91 4.46 -14.25 2.17
C TRP A 91 5.14 -15.51 2.75
N ASP A 92 4.98 -16.67 2.09
CA ASP A 92 5.48 -17.96 2.61
C ASP A 92 7.00 -17.96 2.85
N GLU A 93 7.76 -17.24 2.02
CA GLU A 93 9.22 -17.12 2.15
C GLU A 93 9.67 -16.46 3.47
N TRP A 94 8.81 -15.62 4.05
CA TRP A 94 9.10 -14.91 5.32
C TRP A 94 8.41 -15.52 6.53
N ALA A 95 7.62 -16.58 6.34
CA ALA A 95 6.94 -17.26 7.43
C ALA A 95 7.89 -18.24 8.14
N ASP A 96 7.74 -18.32 9.46
CA ASP A 96 8.34 -19.39 10.26
C ASP A 96 7.54 -20.71 10.15
N GLU A 97 7.95 -21.75 10.89
CA GLU A 97 7.31 -23.07 10.86
C GLU A 97 5.83 -23.02 11.29
N ASP A 98 5.44 -22.06 12.12
CA ASP A 98 4.07 -21.86 12.59
C ASP A 98 3.24 -20.98 11.63
N GLY A 99 3.86 -20.50 10.54
CA GLY A 99 3.25 -19.62 9.55
C GLY A 99 3.24 -18.15 9.97
N SER A 100 3.98 -17.75 11.01
CA SER A 100 4.07 -16.37 11.48
C SER A 100 5.15 -15.59 10.72
N ILE A 101 4.91 -14.32 10.43
CA ILE A 101 5.93 -13.37 9.96
C ILE A 101 6.49 -12.51 11.11
N GLY A 102 6.30 -12.96 12.34
CA GLY A 102 6.74 -12.24 13.54
C GLY A 102 5.85 -11.04 13.87
N LYS A 103 6.36 -10.09 14.63
CA LYS A 103 5.63 -8.89 15.07
C LYS A 103 5.50 -7.82 13.97
N ALA A 104 5.37 -8.23 12.71
CA ALA A 104 5.31 -7.36 11.55
C ALA A 104 3.88 -7.10 11.08
N TYR A 105 3.69 -6.05 10.28
CA TYR A 105 2.49 -5.68 9.55
C TYR A 105 1.19 -5.75 10.35
N GLY A 106 0.34 -6.76 10.12
CA GLY A 106 -0.97 -6.90 10.79
C GLY A 106 -0.87 -7.00 12.30
N TYR A 107 0.19 -7.62 12.83
CA TYR A 107 0.44 -7.65 14.28
C TYR A 107 0.47 -6.23 14.86
N GLN A 108 1.27 -5.32 14.27
CA GLN A 108 1.40 -3.95 14.76
C GLN A 108 0.11 -3.14 14.60
N MET A 109 -0.71 -3.46 13.59
CA MET A 109 -2.03 -2.84 13.43
C MET A 109 -2.99 -3.25 14.55
N GLY A 110 -2.88 -4.49 15.05
CA GLY A 110 -3.77 -5.05 16.08
C GLY A 110 -3.37 -4.77 17.52
N VAL A 111 -2.16 -4.27 17.78
CA VAL A 111 -1.71 -3.92 19.14
C VAL A 111 -2.62 -2.82 19.72
N LYS A 112 -3.19 -3.10 20.88
CA LYS A 112 -4.05 -2.14 21.59
C LYS A 112 -3.19 -1.11 22.34
N HIS A 113 -3.51 0.16 22.17
CA HIS A 113 -2.87 1.29 22.84
C HIS A 113 -3.88 2.03 23.69
N GLN A 114 -3.40 2.61 24.82
CA GLN A 114 -4.23 3.45 25.69
C GLN A 114 -4.33 4.85 25.11
N TYR A 115 -5.54 5.27 24.77
CA TYR A 115 -5.90 6.65 24.44
C TYR A 115 -6.76 7.27 25.54
N LYS A 116 -7.08 8.57 25.46
CA LYS A 116 -7.98 9.22 26.40
C LYS A 116 -9.39 8.62 26.37
N GLU A 117 -9.81 8.20 25.18
CA GLU A 117 -11.13 7.64 24.87
C GLU A 117 -11.23 6.14 25.17
N GLY A 118 -10.12 5.47 25.53
CA GLY A 118 -10.08 4.05 25.86
C GLY A 118 -9.00 3.27 25.10
N MET A 119 -9.08 1.95 25.19
CA MET A 119 -8.15 1.04 24.51
C MET A 119 -8.59 0.83 23.05
N MET A 120 -7.73 1.18 22.10
CA MET A 120 -7.97 0.99 20.67
C MET A 120 -6.67 0.51 20.01
N ASP A 121 -6.80 -0.26 18.93
CA ASP A 121 -5.68 -0.45 18.02
C ASP A 121 -5.58 0.71 17.01
N GLN A 122 -4.56 0.69 16.16
CA GLN A 122 -4.30 1.80 15.26
C GLN A 122 -5.41 2.00 14.22
N VAL A 123 -6.06 0.93 13.75
CA VAL A 123 -7.14 1.01 12.76
C VAL A 123 -8.40 1.60 13.39
N ASP A 124 -8.78 1.10 14.57
CA ASP A 124 -9.93 1.61 15.32
C ASP A 124 -9.73 3.09 15.67
N ARG A 125 -8.50 3.47 16.06
CA ARG A 125 -8.15 4.87 16.36
C ARG A 125 -8.29 5.77 15.14
N VAL A 126 -7.82 5.35 13.96
CA VAL A 126 -7.95 6.12 12.71
C VAL A 126 -9.44 6.31 12.37
N ILE A 127 -10.25 5.24 12.43
CA ILE A 127 -11.69 5.33 12.15
C ILE A 127 -12.39 6.27 13.16
N TYR A 128 -12.06 6.14 14.43
CA TYR A 128 -12.59 7.03 15.49
C TYR A 128 -12.28 8.50 15.19
N ASP A 129 -11.02 8.83 14.92
CA ASP A 129 -10.61 10.20 14.63
C ASP A 129 -11.24 10.76 13.35
N LEU A 130 -11.32 9.96 12.28
CA LEU A 130 -11.99 10.37 11.03
C LEU A 130 -13.48 10.69 11.25
N LYS A 131 -14.18 9.96 12.13
CA LYS A 131 -15.59 10.20 12.40
C LYS A 131 -15.83 11.36 13.38
N HIS A 132 -14.98 11.54 14.39
CA HIS A 132 -15.23 12.47 15.49
C HIS A 132 -14.40 13.77 15.42
N ASN A 133 -13.23 13.70 14.77
CA ASN A 133 -12.34 14.86 14.60
C ASN A 133 -11.63 14.83 13.23
N PRO A 134 -12.38 14.87 12.12
CA PRO A 134 -11.86 14.65 10.77
C PRO A 134 -10.76 15.63 10.34
N TYR A 135 -10.74 16.83 10.90
CA TYR A 135 -9.72 17.84 10.57
C TYR A 135 -8.44 17.74 11.43
N SER A 136 -8.32 16.71 12.25
CA SER A 136 -7.10 16.46 13.01
C SER A 136 -5.91 16.19 12.07
N ARG A 137 -4.75 16.75 12.42
CA ARG A 137 -3.47 16.52 11.74
C ARG A 137 -2.69 15.35 12.35
N ARG A 138 -3.34 14.54 13.19
CA ARG A 138 -2.73 13.43 13.95
C ARG A 138 -3.28 12.07 13.57
N ILE A 139 -4.02 11.97 12.46
CA ILE A 139 -4.65 10.73 12.01
C ILE A 139 -3.62 9.96 11.20
N MET A 140 -3.00 8.97 11.81
CA MET A 140 -1.95 8.19 11.16
C MET A 140 -1.77 6.81 11.81
N THR A 141 -1.17 5.90 11.04
CA THR A 141 -0.66 4.62 11.52
C THR A 141 0.85 4.56 11.34
N ASN A 142 1.53 3.77 12.18
CA ASN A 142 2.94 3.46 12.04
C ASN A 142 3.20 2.03 12.52
N ILE A 143 3.75 1.21 11.65
CA ILE A 143 4.05 -0.21 11.94
C ILE A 143 5.55 -0.51 11.99
N TYR A 144 6.41 0.51 11.83
CA TYR A 144 7.85 0.38 12.01
C TYR A 144 8.20 0.69 13.47
N VAL A 145 8.05 -0.32 14.32
CA VAL A 145 8.22 -0.21 15.78
C VAL A 145 9.60 -0.74 16.16
N HIS A 146 10.50 0.16 16.50
CA HIS A 146 11.93 -0.17 16.79
C HIS A 146 12.09 -1.19 17.89
N GLN A 147 11.22 -1.18 18.90
CA GLN A 147 11.25 -2.14 20.00
C GLN A 147 11.06 -3.59 19.53
N ASP A 148 10.27 -3.79 18.47
CA ASP A 148 9.88 -5.13 17.99
C ASP A 148 10.62 -5.56 16.71
N LEU A 149 11.55 -4.75 16.17
CA LEU A 149 12.24 -5.07 14.91
C LEU A 149 12.97 -6.41 14.94
N HIS A 150 13.54 -6.79 16.09
CA HIS A 150 14.25 -8.05 16.25
C HIS A 150 13.34 -9.29 16.19
N GLU A 151 12.01 -9.09 16.32
CA GLU A 151 11.01 -10.14 16.22
C GLU A 151 10.22 -10.06 14.90
N MET A 152 10.68 -9.28 13.92
CA MET A 152 10.09 -9.15 12.59
C MET A 152 10.91 -9.94 11.57
N ASN A 153 10.29 -10.90 10.88
CA ASN A 153 10.96 -11.66 9.82
C ASN A 153 11.21 -10.79 8.58
N LEU A 154 10.35 -9.78 8.35
CA LEU A 154 10.54 -8.74 7.34
C LEU A 154 10.16 -7.36 7.91
N TYR A 155 11.11 -6.43 7.87
CA TYR A 155 10.85 -5.05 8.29
C TYR A 155 9.89 -4.37 7.31
N PRO A 156 8.82 -3.71 7.80
CA PRO A 156 7.80 -3.10 6.95
C PRO A 156 8.40 -2.11 5.94
N CYS A 157 8.11 -2.33 4.64
CA CYS A 157 8.46 -1.39 3.58
C CYS A 157 7.46 -0.23 3.53
N ALA A 158 6.17 -0.53 3.41
CA ALA A 158 5.06 0.40 3.58
C ALA A 158 4.78 0.55 5.09
N TYR A 159 5.38 1.53 5.73
CA TYR A 159 5.48 1.55 7.20
C TYR A 159 4.53 2.53 7.89
N SER A 160 4.01 3.51 7.18
CA SER A 160 3.15 4.54 7.77
C SER A 160 2.14 5.07 6.75
N VAL A 161 0.92 5.30 7.21
CA VAL A 161 -0.12 6.02 6.45
C VAL A 161 -0.59 7.20 7.27
N THR A 162 -0.57 8.39 6.67
CA THR A 162 -1.13 9.61 7.25
C THR A 162 -2.38 9.99 6.49
N PHE A 163 -3.49 10.18 7.20
CA PHE A 163 -4.76 10.62 6.62
C PHE A 163 -4.97 12.12 6.83
N ASN A 164 -5.59 12.75 5.86
CA ASN A 164 -5.99 14.15 5.93
C ASN A 164 -7.34 14.35 5.26
N VAL A 165 -8.18 15.15 5.85
CA VAL A 165 -9.51 15.43 5.35
C VAL A 165 -9.59 16.86 4.85
N THR A 166 -10.16 17.03 3.65
CA THR A 166 -10.42 18.33 3.04
C THR A 166 -11.90 18.48 2.73
N LYS A 167 -12.39 19.72 2.69
CA LYS A 167 -13.74 20.04 2.22
C LYS A 167 -13.64 21.00 1.03
N LYS A 168 -14.21 20.62 -0.10
CA LYS A 168 -14.30 21.52 -1.24
C LYS A 168 -15.49 22.48 -1.09
N PRO A 169 -15.35 23.74 -1.48
CA PRO A 169 -16.49 24.65 -1.54
C PRO A 169 -17.59 24.08 -2.42
N GLY A 170 -18.84 24.11 -1.94
CA GLY A 170 -20.01 23.63 -2.67
C GLY A 170 -20.19 22.09 -2.69
N HIS A 171 -19.36 21.32 -1.99
CA HIS A 171 -19.54 19.88 -1.81
C HIS A 171 -20.07 19.57 -0.42
N ASP A 172 -21.04 18.65 -0.35
CA ASP A 172 -21.66 18.26 0.93
C ASP A 172 -20.74 17.31 1.71
N LYS A 173 -20.07 16.38 1.02
CA LYS A 173 -19.20 15.40 1.65
C LYS A 173 -17.75 15.88 1.83
N LEU A 174 -17.13 15.37 2.87
CA LEU A 174 -15.70 15.52 3.12
C LEU A 174 -14.90 14.61 2.17
N THR A 175 -13.67 15.00 1.87
CA THR A 175 -12.76 14.25 0.99
C THR A 175 -11.60 13.71 1.81
N LEU A 176 -11.40 12.38 1.79
CA LEU A 176 -10.32 11.68 2.46
C LEU A 176 -9.11 11.55 1.55
N ASN A 177 -7.99 12.10 1.98
CA ASN A 177 -6.68 11.97 1.34
C ASN A 177 -5.76 11.11 2.21
N ALA A 178 -4.78 10.45 1.59
CA ALA A 178 -3.78 9.67 2.31
C ALA A 178 -2.37 9.89 1.76
N ILE A 179 -1.37 9.84 2.65
CA ILE A 179 0.04 9.72 2.29
C ILE A 179 0.50 8.34 2.75
N LEU A 180 0.95 7.51 1.81
CA LEU A 180 1.67 6.29 2.08
C LEU A 180 3.16 6.58 2.13
N ASN A 181 3.81 6.34 3.26
CA ASN A 181 5.25 6.41 3.41
C ASN A 181 5.86 5.02 3.28
N GLN A 182 6.80 4.90 2.35
CA GLN A 182 7.49 3.66 2.04
C GLN A 182 9.00 3.87 2.07
N ARG A 183 9.73 3.04 2.85
CA ARG A 183 11.18 3.18 2.99
C ARG A 183 11.95 2.56 1.82
N SER A 184 11.35 1.59 1.13
CA SER A 184 11.98 0.81 0.08
C SER A 184 10.92 0.27 -0.87
N GLN A 185 11.16 0.37 -2.19
CA GLN A 185 10.21 -0.03 -3.22
C GLN A 185 10.91 -0.66 -4.42
N ASP A 186 10.73 -1.97 -4.59
CA ASP A 186 10.98 -2.62 -5.88
C ASP A 186 9.92 -2.16 -6.88
N ILE A 187 10.35 -1.38 -7.87
CA ILE A 187 9.44 -0.75 -8.83
C ILE A 187 8.74 -1.80 -9.70
N LEU A 188 9.46 -2.82 -10.18
CA LEU A 188 8.86 -3.84 -11.02
C LEU A 188 7.94 -4.76 -10.23
N ALA A 189 8.43 -5.33 -9.13
CA ALA A 189 7.68 -6.37 -8.42
C ALA A 189 6.54 -5.82 -7.57
N ALA A 190 6.78 -4.73 -6.80
CA ALA A 190 5.90 -4.34 -5.71
C ALA A 190 5.17 -3.00 -5.90
N ASN A 191 5.64 -2.07 -6.75
CA ASN A 191 5.04 -0.73 -6.82
C ASN A 191 3.55 -0.77 -7.16
N ASN A 192 3.18 -1.43 -8.25
CA ASN A 192 1.77 -1.51 -8.66
C ASN A 192 0.90 -2.24 -7.62
N TRP A 193 1.46 -3.24 -6.95
CA TRP A 193 0.80 -3.97 -5.89
C TRP A 193 0.44 -3.05 -4.70
N ASN A 194 1.42 -2.33 -4.16
CA ASN A 194 1.20 -1.43 -3.04
C ASN A 194 0.29 -0.26 -3.42
N VAL A 195 0.42 0.32 -4.61
CA VAL A 195 -0.43 1.43 -5.05
C VAL A 195 -1.91 1.02 -5.08
N VAL A 196 -2.25 -0.14 -5.67
CA VAL A 196 -3.65 -0.59 -5.73
C VAL A 196 -4.19 -0.97 -4.34
N GLN A 197 -3.36 -1.55 -3.47
CA GLN A 197 -3.72 -1.86 -2.09
C GLN A 197 -4.14 -0.62 -1.31
N TYR A 198 -3.26 0.38 -1.28
CA TYR A 198 -3.51 1.58 -0.49
C TYR A 198 -4.53 2.53 -1.13
N ALA A 199 -4.69 2.51 -2.46
CA ALA A 199 -5.82 3.15 -3.12
C ALA A 199 -7.15 2.52 -2.66
N ALA A 200 -7.26 1.20 -2.69
CA ALA A 200 -8.45 0.49 -2.20
C ALA A 200 -8.70 0.78 -0.71
N LEU A 201 -7.66 0.83 0.11
CA LEU A 201 -7.78 1.22 1.52
C LEU A 201 -8.41 2.60 1.68
N VAL A 202 -7.97 3.60 0.88
CA VAL A 202 -8.57 4.95 0.92
C VAL A 202 -10.05 4.91 0.56
N TYR A 203 -10.44 4.14 -0.47
CA TYR A 203 -11.86 3.97 -0.82
C TYR A 203 -12.67 3.33 0.31
N MET A 204 -12.15 2.27 0.93
CA MET A 204 -12.82 1.58 2.05
C MET A 204 -12.97 2.50 3.26
N MET A 205 -11.90 3.18 3.66
CA MET A 205 -11.91 4.10 4.80
C MET A 205 -12.84 5.30 4.56
N ALA A 206 -12.84 5.87 3.35
CA ALA A 206 -13.75 6.94 2.98
C ALA A 206 -15.21 6.49 3.11
N GLN A 207 -15.53 5.29 2.62
CA GLN A 207 -16.88 4.72 2.71
C GLN A 207 -17.31 4.48 4.16
N VAL A 208 -16.44 3.89 5.01
CA VAL A 208 -16.72 3.64 6.45
C VAL A 208 -16.97 4.95 7.21
N CYS A 209 -16.33 6.04 6.79
CA CYS A 209 -16.44 7.35 7.43
C CYS A 209 -17.41 8.31 6.73
N ASP A 210 -18.21 7.84 5.76
CA ASP A 210 -19.12 8.66 4.93
C ASP A 210 -18.44 9.84 4.23
N MET A 211 -17.26 9.59 3.66
CA MET A 211 -16.45 10.54 2.91
C MET A 211 -16.31 10.13 1.44
N GLU A 212 -15.80 11.03 0.60
CA GLU A 212 -15.36 10.73 -0.76
C GLU A 212 -13.86 10.43 -0.78
N PRO A 213 -13.37 9.46 -1.60
CA PRO A 213 -11.95 9.26 -1.79
C PRO A 213 -11.34 10.49 -2.50
N GLY A 214 -10.15 10.89 -2.07
CA GLY A 214 -9.46 12.07 -2.58
C GLY A 214 -8.18 11.70 -3.35
N GLU A 215 -7.05 11.99 -2.76
CA GLU A 215 -5.74 11.75 -3.34
C GLU A 215 -4.96 10.72 -2.51
N LEU A 216 -4.29 9.78 -3.18
CA LEU A 216 -3.23 8.97 -2.60
C LEU A 216 -1.88 9.54 -3.02
N VAL A 217 -1.07 9.98 -2.06
CA VAL A 217 0.32 10.38 -2.27
C VAL A 217 1.23 9.26 -1.80
N HIS A 218 2.04 8.72 -2.70
CA HIS A 218 3.01 7.66 -2.40
C HIS A 218 4.41 8.24 -2.31
N VAL A 219 4.97 8.29 -1.11
CA VAL A 219 6.31 8.80 -0.81
C VAL A 219 7.25 7.62 -0.62
N ILE A 220 8.29 7.55 -1.44
CA ILE A 220 9.22 6.44 -1.47
C ILE A 220 10.62 6.97 -1.19
N ALA A 221 11.25 6.51 -0.09
CA ALA A 221 12.61 6.93 0.23
C ALA A 221 13.64 6.29 -0.71
N ASP A 222 13.54 4.98 -0.97
CA ASP A 222 14.42 4.26 -1.89
C ASP A 222 13.55 3.56 -2.96
N ALA A 223 13.43 4.21 -4.13
CA ALA A 223 12.74 3.65 -5.30
C ALA A 223 13.80 3.02 -6.22
N HIS A 224 13.74 1.69 -6.41
CA HIS A 224 14.81 0.98 -7.11
C HIS A 224 14.30 -0.02 -8.15
N ILE A 225 15.18 -0.28 -9.12
CA ILE A 225 15.03 -1.30 -10.16
C ILE A 225 16.24 -2.22 -10.06
N TYR A 226 16.02 -3.51 -9.86
CA TYR A 226 17.09 -4.50 -9.90
C TYR A 226 17.71 -4.61 -11.29
N ASP A 227 18.99 -4.90 -11.35
CA ASP A 227 19.80 -4.97 -12.58
C ASP A 227 19.16 -5.87 -13.65
N ARG A 228 18.69 -7.07 -13.28
CA ARG A 228 17.99 -8.01 -14.19
C ARG A 228 16.57 -7.56 -14.57
N HIS A 229 15.99 -6.62 -13.84
CA HIS A 229 14.69 -6.05 -14.17
C HIS A 229 14.76 -4.88 -15.16
N ILE A 230 15.93 -4.25 -15.32
CA ILE A 230 16.10 -3.09 -16.21
C ILE A 230 15.70 -3.40 -17.67
N PRO A 231 16.13 -4.53 -18.29
CA PRO A 231 15.71 -4.86 -19.65
C PRO A 231 14.20 -5.04 -19.78
N ILE A 232 13.56 -5.67 -18.77
CA ILE A 232 12.11 -5.91 -18.73
C ILE A 232 11.36 -4.59 -18.69
N ILE A 233 11.77 -3.67 -17.82
CA ILE A 233 11.14 -2.35 -17.70
C ILE A 233 11.35 -1.54 -18.97
N LYS A 234 12.56 -1.54 -19.55
CA LYS A 234 12.84 -0.84 -20.81
C LYS A 234 11.95 -1.32 -21.94
N GLU A 235 11.69 -2.62 -22.04
CA GLU A 235 10.78 -3.18 -23.03
C GLU A 235 9.33 -2.78 -22.75
N MET A 236 8.90 -2.88 -21.49
CA MET A 236 7.54 -2.55 -21.07
C MET A 236 7.18 -1.08 -21.31
N ILE A 237 8.14 -0.14 -21.12
CA ILE A 237 7.91 1.30 -21.34
C ILE A 237 8.06 1.73 -22.80
N LYS A 238 8.71 0.91 -23.67
CA LYS A 238 8.73 1.15 -25.11
C LYS A 238 7.40 0.91 -25.78
N ASP A 239 6.62 -0.02 -25.25
CA ASP A 239 5.34 -0.48 -25.80
C ASP A 239 4.20 0.52 -25.53
N GLU A 240 4.52 1.82 -25.49
CA GLU A 240 3.54 2.92 -25.38
C GLU A 240 2.43 2.85 -26.47
N VAL A 241 2.65 2.07 -27.54
CA VAL A 241 1.76 1.96 -28.70
C VAL A 241 0.81 0.74 -28.63
N ASN A 242 1.15 -0.31 -27.88
CA ASN A 242 0.39 -1.57 -27.82
C ASN A 242 -0.43 -1.75 -26.53
N HIS A 243 -1.26 -0.77 -26.19
CA HIS A 243 -2.02 -0.78 -24.94
C HIS A 243 -3.08 -1.88 -24.90
N ARG A 244 -2.98 -2.76 -23.90
CA ARG A 244 -4.13 -3.57 -23.46
C ARG A 244 -5.22 -2.61 -22.99
N LYS A 245 -6.44 -2.75 -23.53
CA LYS A 245 -7.60 -2.00 -23.04
C LYS A 245 -7.79 -2.34 -21.56
N THR A 246 -7.75 -1.33 -20.70
CA THR A 246 -8.08 -1.48 -19.27
C THR A 246 -9.46 -2.11 -19.14
N GLU A 247 -9.62 -3.03 -18.21
CA GLU A 247 -10.96 -3.37 -17.75
C GLU A 247 -11.55 -2.10 -17.11
N PRO A 248 -12.73 -1.65 -17.57
CA PRO A 248 -13.31 -0.42 -17.07
C PRO A 248 -13.51 -0.47 -15.56
N LEU A 249 -13.31 0.67 -14.90
CA LEU A 249 -13.43 0.85 -13.45
C LEU A 249 -14.73 0.25 -12.85
N TYR A 250 -15.83 0.26 -13.62
CA TYR A 250 -17.11 -0.30 -13.17
C TYR A 250 -17.06 -1.81 -12.85
N LYS A 251 -16.12 -2.58 -13.43
CA LYS A 251 -15.93 -3.99 -13.08
C LYS A 251 -15.25 -4.19 -11.72
N LEU A 252 -14.55 -3.18 -11.20
CA LEU A 252 -13.94 -3.20 -9.88
C LEU A 252 -14.92 -2.80 -8.78
N ILE A 253 -15.95 -2.01 -9.10
CA ILE A 253 -16.95 -1.54 -8.14
C ILE A 253 -17.66 -2.69 -7.40
N PRO A 254 -18.12 -3.79 -8.05
CA PRO A 254 -18.72 -4.90 -7.34
C PRO A 254 -17.77 -5.60 -6.37
N LEU A 255 -16.49 -5.77 -6.77
CA LEU A 255 -15.46 -6.36 -5.90
C LEU A 255 -15.18 -5.46 -4.70
N MET A 256 -15.05 -4.15 -4.92
CA MET A 256 -14.86 -3.16 -3.87
C MET A 256 -16.06 -3.08 -2.92
N ARG A 257 -17.30 -3.18 -3.45
CA ARG A 257 -18.54 -3.21 -2.65
C ARG A 257 -18.63 -4.48 -1.79
N GLN A 258 -18.26 -5.64 -2.35
CA GLN A 258 -18.22 -6.90 -1.60
C GLN A 258 -17.19 -6.86 -0.47
N MET A 259 -16.03 -6.26 -0.71
CA MET A 259 -14.99 -6.04 0.28
C MET A 259 -15.42 -5.05 1.37
N TYR A 260 -16.12 -3.97 0.97
CA TYR A 260 -16.68 -2.99 1.88
C TYR A 260 -17.69 -3.61 2.85
N ASN A 261 -18.65 -4.38 2.34
CA ASN A 261 -19.64 -5.03 3.19
C ASN A 261 -18.97 -5.94 4.22
N ARG A 262 -17.96 -6.70 3.81
CA ARG A 262 -17.19 -7.56 4.70
C ARG A 262 -16.39 -6.76 5.75
N PHE A 263 -15.77 -5.65 5.35
CA PHE A 263 -15.04 -4.77 6.27
C PHE A 263 -16.00 -4.07 7.25
N TYR A 264 -17.17 -3.65 6.78
CA TYR A 264 -18.18 -2.97 7.59
C TYR A 264 -18.84 -3.91 8.59
N GLU A 265 -19.29 -5.10 8.17
CA GLU A 265 -19.97 -6.08 9.02
C GLU A 265 -19.09 -6.56 10.18
N GLU A 266 -17.81 -6.82 9.93
CA GLU A 266 -16.88 -7.32 10.95
C GLU A 266 -16.39 -6.24 11.94
N ASN A 267 -16.45 -4.94 11.61
CA ASN A 267 -15.99 -3.85 12.48
C ASN A 267 -17.13 -3.07 13.17
N MET A 268 -18.40 -3.29 12.80
CA MET A 268 -19.53 -2.63 13.46
C MET A 268 -19.87 -3.22 14.84
N GLU A 269 -19.52 -4.48 15.10
CA GLU A 269 -19.74 -5.09 16.43
C GLU A 269 -18.85 -4.48 17.52
N CYS A 270 -17.68 -3.92 17.18
CA CYS A 270 -16.80 -3.30 18.16
C CYS A 270 -17.21 -1.89 18.60
N CYS A 271 -18.08 -1.19 17.85
CA CYS A 271 -18.46 0.20 18.16
C CYS A 271 -19.72 0.33 19.04
N PHE A 272 -20.36 -0.77 19.43
CA PHE A 272 -21.64 -0.75 20.18
C PHE A 272 -21.59 -1.43 21.55
N VAL A 273 -20.44 -1.69 22.13
CA VAL A 273 -20.35 -2.20 23.50
C VAL A 273 -19.63 -1.18 24.37
N GLY A 274 -20.42 -0.36 25.08
CA GLY A 274 -19.96 0.48 26.16
C GLY A 274 -20.67 1.78 26.26
#